data_41a4fc132dbb7eb2a30b367fbbee5ba6
#
_entry.id   41a4fc132dbb7eb2a30b367fbbee5ba6
#
_cell.length_a   1.000
_cell.length_b   1.000
_cell.length_c   1.000
_cell.angle_alpha   90.00
_cell.angle_beta   90.00
_cell.angle_gamma   90.00
#
_symmetry.space_group_name_H-M   'P 1'
#
loop_
_entity.id
_entity.type
_entity.pdbx_description
1 polymer ?
#
loop_
_entity_poly.entity_id
_entity_poly.type
_entity_poly.pdbx_seq_one_letter_code
_entity_poly.pdbx_strand_id
1 'polypeptide(L)'
;MSKRILIIDDEENIRRVTRFTLQAAGYEVGEASDGQSGLELFGDGSNWEAVLLDQRMPGMDGLETLRHISERDSTARVIMATAYASIELAVDAMKLGATDFVRKPMTPEILRNAVAAALSKGNRVRDKDASQQREASSTGPLIQIITMNGFTILDSEDLRHEPNERRFVVKSPTGTEHEVLVLIDAEAVGYVERMTRRRLPPENSFWTGQAERLLSDYLWKEGKVPPARILRIKDVDRDELPMAARWQSN
;
A
#
# COMPACT_ATOMS: atom_id res chain seq x y z
N MET A 1 30.35 1.36 8.04
CA MET A 1 29.76 0.07 7.59
C MET A 1 28.56 0.43 6.71
N SER A 2 28.40 -0.26 5.58
CA SER A 2 27.22 -0.07 4.73
C SER A 2 26.00 -0.64 5.44
N LYS A 3 24.85 0.04 5.31
CA LYS A 3 23.59 -0.43 5.91
C LYS A 3 23.03 -1.54 5.03
N ARG A 4 22.47 -2.58 5.66
CA ARG A 4 21.94 -3.79 5.01
C ARG A 4 20.43 -3.76 4.93
N ILE A 5 19.89 -3.95 3.71
CA ILE A 5 18.46 -3.96 3.43
C ILE A 5 18.08 -5.34 2.90
N LEU A 6 17.06 -5.96 3.47
CA LEU A 6 16.47 -7.21 2.97
C LEU A 6 15.28 -6.88 2.06
N ILE A 7 15.25 -7.46 0.88
CA ILE A 7 14.11 -7.40 -0.05
C ILE A 7 13.43 -8.77 -0.05
N ILE A 8 12.12 -8.79 0.20
CA ILE A 8 11.28 -9.99 0.15
C ILE A 8 10.15 -9.71 -0.85
N ASP A 9 10.18 -10.36 -2.02
CA ASP A 9 9.27 -10.08 -3.14
C ASP A 9 9.31 -11.27 -4.10
N ASP A 10 8.19 -11.79 -4.57
CA ASP A 10 8.18 -12.96 -5.44
C ASP A 10 8.52 -12.64 -6.91
N GLU A 11 8.36 -11.38 -7.32
CA GLU A 11 8.64 -10.91 -8.67
C GLU A 11 10.15 -10.66 -8.91
N GLU A 12 10.85 -11.55 -9.61
CA GLU A 12 12.28 -11.46 -9.89
C GLU A 12 12.70 -10.11 -10.53
N ASN A 13 11.90 -9.62 -11.47
CA ASN A 13 12.18 -8.34 -12.14
C ASN A 13 12.11 -7.16 -11.16
N ILE A 14 11.14 -7.15 -10.26
CA ILE A 14 10.98 -6.13 -9.23
C ILE A 14 12.14 -6.20 -8.25
N ARG A 15 12.47 -7.40 -7.74
CA ARG A 15 13.65 -7.60 -6.85
C ARG A 15 14.90 -7.05 -7.50
N ARG A 16 15.16 -7.41 -8.76
CA ARG A 16 16.37 -6.98 -9.49
C ARG A 16 16.47 -5.46 -9.60
N VAL A 17 15.39 -4.79 -10.02
CA VAL A 17 15.35 -3.32 -10.16
C VAL A 17 15.53 -2.64 -8.80
N THR A 18 14.84 -3.14 -7.77
CA THR A 18 14.92 -2.65 -6.39
C THR A 18 16.35 -2.79 -5.85
N ARG A 19 16.96 -3.97 -6.03
CA ARG A 19 18.36 -4.21 -5.65
C ARG A 19 19.31 -3.21 -6.29
N PHE A 20 19.27 -3.05 -7.62
CA PHE A 20 20.16 -2.11 -8.31
C PHE A 20 19.97 -0.67 -7.81
N THR A 21 18.73 -0.27 -7.54
CA THR A 21 18.42 1.07 -7.02
C THR A 21 19.03 1.29 -5.64
N LEU A 22 18.93 0.31 -4.75
CA LEU A 22 19.46 0.41 -3.38
C LEU A 22 20.98 0.26 -3.34
N GLN A 23 21.54 -0.62 -4.15
CA GLN A 23 23.00 -0.73 -4.28
C GLN A 23 23.63 0.55 -4.82
N ALA A 24 23.01 1.19 -5.83
CA ALA A 24 23.43 2.49 -6.34
C ALA A 24 23.37 3.61 -5.27
N ALA A 25 22.52 3.45 -4.26
CA ALA A 25 22.43 4.35 -3.11
C ALA A 25 23.40 3.98 -1.96
N GLY A 26 24.25 2.96 -2.13
CA GLY A 26 25.29 2.57 -1.18
C GLY A 26 24.85 1.57 -0.11
N TYR A 27 23.68 0.92 -0.27
CA TYR A 27 23.21 -0.13 0.62
C TYR A 27 23.73 -1.51 0.21
N GLU A 28 23.98 -2.38 1.18
CA GLU A 28 24.09 -3.82 0.95
C GLU A 28 22.70 -4.43 0.89
N VAL A 29 22.45 -5.35 -0.04
CA VAL A 29 21.11 -5.88 -0.28
C VAL A 29 21.12 -7.40 -0.23
N GLY A 30 20.26 -7.99 0.61
CA GLY A 30 19.85 -9.38 0.55
C GLY A 30 18.50 -9.51 -0.14
N GLU A 31 18.25 -10.68 -0.74
CA GLU A 31 17.04 -10.96 -1.50
C GLU A 31 16.42 -12.30 -1.08
N ALA A 32 15.09 -12.31 -0.96
CA ALA A 32 14.27 -13.50 -0.80
C ALA A 32 13.10 -13.46 -1.79
N SER A 33 12.70 -14.63 -2.30
CA SER A 33 11.64 -14.76 -3.29
C SER A 33 10.25 -15.05 -2.70
N ASP A 34 10.15 -15.22 -1.40
CA ASP A 34 8.92 -15.54 -0.68
C ASP A 34 9.08 -15.25 0.82
N GLY A 35 7.95 -15.28 1.54
CA GLY A 35 7.95 -14.97 2.97
C GLY A 35 8.78 -15.93 3.81
N GLN A 36 8.75 -17.23 3.50
CA GLN A 36 9.48 -18.25 4.26
C GLN A 36 11.00 -18.05 4.14
N SER A 37 11.51 -17.93 2.91
CA SER A 37 12.95 -17.67 2.66
C SER A 37 13.36 -16.30 3.23
N GLY A 38 12.46 -15.32 3.20
CA GLY A 38 12.65 -14.02 3.83
C GLY A 38 12.85 -14.12 5.34
N LEU A 39 12.01 -14.91 6.03
CA LEU A 39 12.13 -15.15 7.47
C LEU A 39 13.39 -15.94 7.86
N GLU A 40 13.85 -16.84 7.01
CA GLU A 40 15.10 -17.57 7.20
C GLU A 40 16.30 -16.62 7.11
N LEU A 41 16.34 -15.73 6.11
CA LEU A 41 17.38 -14.73 5.95
C LEU A 41 17.33 -13.64 7.02
N PHE A 42 16.13 -13.27 7.49
CA PHE A 42 15.95 -12.31 8.56
C PHE A 42 16.57 -12.83 9.88
N GLY A 43 16.39 -14.13 10.17
CA GLY A 43 16.96 -14.77 11.34
C GLY A 43 16.47 -14.16 12.65
N ASP A 44 17.39 -13.70 13.48
CA ASP A 44 17.12 -12.96 14.72
C ASP A 44 16.95 -11.44 14.52
N GLY A 45 17.02 -10.96 13.27
CA GLY A 45 16.86 -9.55 12.90
C GLY A 45 18.09 -8.67 13.10
N SER A 46 19.13 -9.15 13.75
CA SER A 46 20.29 -8.35 14.17
C SER A 46 21.14 -7.81 13.01
N ASN A 47 20.92 -8.30 11.78
CA ASN A 47 21.76 -8.01 10.63
C ASN A 47 21.10 -7.10 9.57
N TRP A 48 19.85 -6.68 9.78
CA TRP A 48 19.10 -5.91 8.79
C TRP A 48 18.62 -4.58 9.37
N GLU A 49 19.04 -3.47 8.78
CA GLU A 49 18.59 -2.15 9.18
C GLU A 49 17.18 -1.81 8.70
N ALA A 50 16.74 -2.41 7.59
CA ALA A 50 15.36 -2.36 7.15
C ALA A 50 15.00 -3.57 6.26
N VAL A 51 13.73 -3.86 6.16
CA VAL A 51 13.14 -4.89 5.29
C VAL A 51 12.17 -4.19 4.35
N LEU A 52 12.30 -4.44 3.04
CA LEU A 52 11.29 -4.10 2.04
C LEU A 52 10.52 -5.38 1.73
N LEU A 53 9.22 -5.39 2.02
CA LEU A 53 8.40 -6.60 2.02
C LEU A 53 7.19 -6.43 1.09
N ASP A 54 7.10 -7.30 0.09
CA ASP A 54 5.90 -7.34 -0.74
C ASP A 54 4.72 -7.94 0.02
N GLN A 55 3.52 -7.45 -0.33
CA GLN A 55 2.29 -7.94 0.27
C GLN A 55 1.81 -9.25 -0.36
N ARG A 56 1.93 -9.37 -1.69
CA ARG A 56 1.36 -10.51 -2.39
C ARG A 56 2.41 -11.49 -2.86
N MET A 57 2.60 -12.53 -2.07
CA MET A 57 3.51 -13.61 -2.38
C MET A 57 2.78 -14.97 -2.29
N PRO A 58 3.17 -15.97 -3.08
CA PRO A 58 2.67 -17.33 -2.93
C PRO A 58 2.99 -17.92 -1.56
N GLY A 59 2.05 -18.66 -0.98
CA GLY A 59 2.20 -19.29 0.33
C GLY A 59 1.97 -18.29 1.46
N MET A 60 3.03 -17.83 2.10
CA MET A 60 2.98 -16.84 3.19
C MET A 60 2.92 -15.43 2.61
N ASP A 61 1.84 -14.71 2.89
CA ASP A 61 1.69 -13.32 2.43
C ASP A 61 2.50 -12.31 3.26
N GLY A 62 2.52 -11.04 2.79
CA GLY A 62 3.32 -10.01 3.43
C GLY A 62 2.87 -9.66 4.85
N LEU A 63 1.56 -9.65 5.16
CA LEU A 63 1.09 -9.37 6.51
C LEU A 63 1.46 -10.50 7.49
N GLU A 64 1.37 -11.74 7.04
CA GLU A 64 1.79 -12.89 7.83
C GLU A 64 3.31 -12.88 8.06
N THR A 65 4.08 -12.57 7.02
CA THR A 65 5.54 -12.40 7.12
C THR A 65 5.91 -11.26 8.07
N LEU A 66 5.23 -10.10 7.96
CA LEU A 66 5.42 -8.95 8.85
C LEU A 66 5.15 -9.31 10.32
N ARG A 67 4.07 -10.07 10.58
CA ARG A 67 3.75 -10.53 11.94
C ARG A 67 4.89 -11.35 12.53
N HIS A 68 5.42 -12.32 11.77
CA HIS A 68 6.55 -13.13 12.22
C HIS A 68 7.85 -12.33 12.42
N ILE A 69 8.12 -11.35 11.53
CA ILE A 69 9.26 -10.44 11.73
C ILE A 69 9.09 -9.65 13.04
N SER A 70 7.91 -9.07 13.28
CA SER A 70 7.62 -8.26 14.47
C SER A 70 7.64 -9.09 15.78
N GLU A 71 7.27 -10.37 15.70
CA GLU A 71 7.38 -11.32 16.82
C GLU A 71 8.85 -11.64 17.17
N ARG A 72 9.75 -11.71 16.17
CA ARG A 72 11.19 -11.97 16.37
C ARG A 72 11.95 -10.73 16.80
N ASP A 73 11.63 -9.59 16.18
CA ASP A 73 12.22 -8.28 16.48
C ASP A 73 11.18 -7.18 16.35
N SER A 74 10.66 -6.73 17.50
CA SER A 74 9.66 -5.65 17.55
C SER A 74 10.23 -4.27 17.15
N THR A 75 11.55 -4.16 16.96
CA THR A 75 12.22 -2.93 16.51
C THR A 75 12.55 -2.95 15.02
N ALA A 76 12.26 -4.05 14.33
CA ALA A 76 12.51 -4.20 12.90
C ALA A 76 11.83 -3.09 12.11
N ARG A 77 12.55 -2.51 11.16
CA ARG A 77 12.01 -1.49 10.27
C ARG A 77 11.51 -2.16 9.01
N VAL A 78 10.22 -2.41 8.94
CA VAL A 78 9.60 -3.06 7.79
C VAL A 78 8.82 -2.04 6.97
N ILE A 79 9.17 -1.92 5.69
CA ILE A 79 8.47 -1.10 4.69
C ILE A 79 7.66 -2.05 3.84
N MET A 80 6.33 -1.96 3.92
CA MET A 80 5.46 -2.74 3.05
C MET A 80 5.44 -2.14 1.64
N ALA A 81 5.66 -2.97 0.62
CA ALA A 81 5.58 -2.58 -0.78
C ALA A 81 4.49 -3.39 -1.48
N THR A 82 3.51 -2.75 -2.10
CA THR A 82 2.41 -3.48 -2.76
C THR A 82 1.85 -2.74 -3.97
N ALA A 83 1.42 -3.49 -4.98
CA ALA A 83 0.61 -2.95 -6.07
C ALA A 83 -0.83 -2.63 -5.64
N TYR A 84 -1.27 -3.18 -4.51
CA TYR A 84 -2.65 -3.15 -4.02
C TYR A 84 -2.72 -2.41 -2.68
N ALA A 85 -2.39 -1.12 -2.70
CA ALA A 85 -2.52 -0.28 -1.53
C ALA A 85 -4.00 0.03 -1.26
N SER A 86 -4.58 -0.55 -0.21
CA SER A 86 -5.83 -0.08 0.38
C SER A 86 -5.56 0.54 1.75
N ILE A 87 -6.45 1.41 2.20
CA ILE A 87 -6.35 2.04 3.52
C ILE A 87 -6.31 0.98 4.61
N GLU A 88 -7.17 -0.05 4.50
CA GLU A 88 -7.25 -1.13 5.46
C GLU A 88 -5.94 -1.93 5.53
N LEU A 89 -5.36 -2.27 4.37
CA LEU A 89 -4.09 -2.97 4.31
C LEU A 89 -2.97 -2.14 4.96
N ALA A 90 -2.93 -0.83 4.70
CA ALA A 90 -1.97 0.06 5.31
C ALA A 90 -2.19 0.14 6.84
N VAL A 91 -3.45 0.27 7.29
CA VAL A 91 -3.80 0.27 8.72
C VAL A 91 -3.41 -1.04 9.39
N ASP A 92 -3.71 -2.19 8.78
CA ASP A 92 -3.37 -3.50 9.35
C ASP A 92 -1.85 -3.71 9.39
N ALA A 93 -1.13 -3.32 8.33
CA ALA A 93 0.34 -3.34 8.33
C ALA A 93 0.92 -2.47 9.46
N MET A 94 0.40 -1.25 9.64
CA MET A 94 0.86 -0.35 10.71
C MET A 94 0.55 -0.89 12.10
N LYS A 95 -0.63 -1.51 12.32
CA LYS A 95 -0.97 -2.20 13.58
C LYS A 95 -0.03 -3.37 13.88
N LEU A 96 0.38 -4.12 12.84
CA LEU A 96 1.33 -5.23 12.95
C LEU A 96 2.78 -4.75 13.12
N GLY A 97 3.04 -3.46 12.99
CA GLY A 97 4.35 -2.87 13.26
C GLY A 97 5.15 -2.47 12.03
N ALA A 98 4.54 -2.38 10.86
CA ALA A 98 5.21 -1.77 9.71
C ALA A 98 5.69 -0.35 10.06
N THR A 99 6.86 0.01 9.56
CA THR A 99 7.44 1.34 9.75
C THR A 99 6.91 2.32 8.71
N ASP A 100 6.63 1.82 7.51
CA ASP A 100 6.15 2.60 6.38
C ASP A 100 5.45 1.70 5.36
N PHE A 101 4.82 2.34 4.38
CA PHE A 101 4.08 1.67 3.32
C PHE A 101 4.32 2.40 2.00
N VAL A 102 4.68 1.67 0.94
CA VAL A 102 4.89 2.23 -0.40
C VAL A 102 4.10 1.46 -1.45
N ARG A 103 3.54 2.18 -2.40
CA ARG A 103 2.80 1.58 -3.50
C ARG A 103 3.72 1.27 -4.68
N LYS A 104 3.60 0.05 -5.23
CA LYS A 104 4.17 -0.33 -6.53
C LYS A 104 3.28 0.18 -7.69
N PRO A 105 3.81 0.57 -8.84
CA PRO A 105 5.24 0.68 -9.13
C PRO A 105 5.85 1.90 -8.45
N MET A 106 7.07 1.76 -7.91
CA MET A 106 7.79 2.84 -7.23
C MET A 106 9.00 3.31 -8.07
N THR A 107 9.17 4.63 -8.13
CA THR A 107 10.36 5.20 -8.75
C THR A 107 11.58 4.96 -7.87
N PRO A 108 12.81 4.97 -8.45
CA PRO A 108 14.04 4.93 -7.66
C PRO A 108 14.12 5.98 -6.56
N GLU A 109 13.53 7.15 -6.77
CA GLU A 109 13.48 8.24 -5.79
C GLU A 109 12.54 7.91 -4.63
N ILE A 110 11.32 7.46 -4.91
CA ILE A 110 10.35 7.04 -3.89
C ILE A 110 10.95 5.93 -3.02
N LEU A 111 11.55 4.91 -3.63
CA LEU A 111 12.19 3.82 -2.92
C LEU A 111 13.32 4.31 -1.99
N ARG A 112 14.23 5.14 -2.50
CA ARG A 112 15.33 5.71 -1.68
C ARG A 112 14.81 6.55 -0.52
N ASN A 113 13.78 7.38 -0.77
CA ASN A 113 13.19 8.23 0.26
C ASN A 113 12.50 7.40 1.35
N ALA A 114 11.75 6.37 0.98
CA ALA A 114 11.10 5.47 1.94
C ALA A 114 12.13 4.75 2.83
N VAL A 115 13.18 4.19 2.23
CA VAL A 115 14.26 3.53 2.98
C VAL A 115 14.99 4.54 3.88
N ALA A 116 15.35 5.73 3.37
CA ALA A 116 16.01 6.76 4.17
C ALA A 116 15.14 7.23 5.34
N ALA A 117 13.82 7.41 5.12
CA ALA A 117 12.86 7.78 6.16
C ALA A 117 12.73 6.68 7.23
N ALA A 118 12.64 5.41 6.83
CA ALA A 118 12.58 4.29 7.77
C ALA A 118 13.86 4.19 8.63
N LEU A 119 15.01 4.41 8.03
CA LEU A 119 16.30 4.39 8.71
C LEU A 119 16.52 5.61 9.64
N SER A 120 15.87 6.74 9.37
CA SER A 120 15.95 7.96 10.19
C SER A 120 15.00 7.95 11.40
N LYS A 121 13.92 7.18 11.34
CA LYS A 121 13.05 6.94 12.48
C LYS A 121 13.85 6.15 13.52
N GLY A 122 14.53 6.86 14.42
CA GLY A 122 15.29 6.26 15.53
C GLY A 122 14.40 5.31 16.33
N ASN A 123 15.01 4.38 17.10
CA ASN A 123 14.32 3.47 18.01
C ASN A 123 13.31 4.22 18.89
N ARG A 124 12.10 4.42 18.39
CA ARG A 124 10.99 4.76 19.26
C ARG A 124 10.63 3.46 19.98
N VAL A 125 11.22 3.29 21.15
CA VAL A 125 10.64 2.46 22.20
C VAL A 125 9.14 2.79 22.16
N ARG A 126 8.31 1.78 21.91
CA ARG A 126 6.85 1.93 21.98
C ARG A 126 6.53 2.15 23.46
N ASP A 127 6.54 3.41 23.89
CA ASP A 127 5.94 3.79 25.16
C ASP A 127 4.45 3.45 25.09
N LYS A 128 4.05 2.47 25.89
CA LYS A 128 2.65 2.05 26.06
C LYS A 128 1.77 3.16 26.68
N ASP A 129 2.34 4.33 26.99
CA ASP A 129 1.66 5.42 27.68
C ASP A 129 1.20 6.57 26.76
N ALA A 130 1.34 6.45 25.43
CA ALA A 130 0.90 7.49 24.49
C ALA A 130 -0.61 7.44 24.14
N SER A 131 -1.40 6.62 24.85
CA SER A 131 -2.85 6.47 24.61
C SER A 131 -3.70 7.60 25.22
N GLN A 132 -3.13 8.55 25.96
CA GLN A 132 -3.92 9.59 26.67
C GLN A 132 -3.69 11.03 26.23
N GLN A 133 -2.93 11.31 25.18
CA GLN A 133 -2.69 12.70 24.72
C GLN A 133 -2.96 12.96 23.23
N ARG A 134 -3.80 12.17 22.59
CA ARG A 134 -4.23 12.42 21.19
C ARG A 134 -5.70 12.78 21.02
N GLU A 135 -6.29 13.45 22.02
CA GLU A 135 -7.61 14.08 21.88
C GLU A 135 -7.51 15.58 21.60
N ALA A 136 -6.73 16.01 20.64
CA ALA A 136 -6.83 17.35 20.10
C ALA A 136 -6.03 17.51 18.80
N SER A 137 -6.42 16.83 17.74
CA SER A 137 -6.19 17.23 16.34
C SER A 137 -6.81 16.13 15.46
N SER A 138 -8.02 16.33 15.04
CA SER A 138 -8.76 15.47 14.10
C SER A 138 -8.26 15.69 12.66
N THR A 139 -6.99 15.40 12.40
CA THR A 139 -6.48 15.27 11.04
C THR A 139 -5.43 14.16 11.08
N GLY A 140 -5.90 12.91 10.95
CA GLY A 140 -5.03 11.77 10.65
C GLY A 140 -4.23 12.08 9.37
N PRO A 141 -3.05 11.46 9.15
CA PRO A 141 -2.34 11.64 7.91
C PRO A 141 -3.25 11.19 6.76
N LEU A 142 -3.65 12.12 5.91
CA LEU A 142 -4.33 11.83 4.65
C LEU A 142 -3.42 10.87 3.88
N ILE A 143 -3.91 9.68 3.60
CA ILE A 143 -3.17 8.71 2.78
C ILE A 143 -3.12 9.28 1.38
N GLN A 144 -1.93 9.69 0.96
CA GLN A 144 -1.68 10.23 -0.37
C GLN A 144 -1.18 9.10 -1.28
N ILE A 145 -1.87 8.89 -2.38
CA ILE A 145 -1.39 8.02 -3.45
C ILE A 145 -0.69 8.91 -4.48
N ILE A 146 0.61 8.69 -4.68
CA ILE A 146 1.38 9.44 -5.69
C ILE A 146 1.64 8.51 -6.87
N THR A 147 1.15 8.89 -8.07
CA THR A 147 1.42 8.17 -9.30
C THR A 147 2.84 8.45 -9.81
N MET A 148 3.42 7.53 -10.60
CA MET A 148 4.80 7.69 -11.12
C MET A 148 5.00 8.93 -11.99
N ASN A 149 3.95 9.44 -12.62
CA ASN A 149 3.97 10.67 -13.42
C ASN A 149 3.60 11.92 -12.60
N GLY A 150 3.62 11.81 -11.26
CA GLY A 150 3.56 12.95 -10.34
C GLY A 150 2.16 13.45 -9.99
N PHE A 151 1.08 12.72 -10.32
CA PHE A 151 -0.25 13.03 -9.78
C PHE A 151 -0.34 12.57 -8.33
N THR A 152 -1.00 13.34 -7.49
CA THR A 152 -1.34 12.96 -6.11
C THR A 152 -2.85 12.75 -6.01
N ILE A 153 -3.27 11.61 -5.48
CA ILE A 153 -4.67 11.29 -5.22
C ILE A 153 -4.89 11.38 -3.71
N LEU A 154 -5.88 12.13 -3.30
CA LEU A 154 -6.31 12.33 -1.91
C LEU A 154 -7.74 11.83 -1.80
N ASP A 155 -8.04 11.01 -0.81
CA ASP A 155 -9.42 10.66 -0.48
C ASP A 155 -10.10 11.88 0.14
N SER A 156 -11.32 12.18 -0.27
CA SER A 156 -12.08 13.31 0.27
C SER A 156 -13.02 12.81 1.38
N GLU A 157 -12.50 12.70 2.60
CA GLU A 157 -13.28 12.25 3.76
C GLU A 157 -14.49 13.15 4.11
N ASP A 158 -14.51 14.39 3.63
CA ASP A 158 -15.50 15.42 4.03
C ASP A 158 -16.76 15.47 3.17
N LEU A 159 -16.85 14.73 2.09
CA LEU A 159 -18.00 14.76 1.19
C LEU A 159 -18.91 13.56 1.44
N ARG A 160 -20.18 13.81 1.80
CA ARG A 160 -21.23 12.78 1.85
C ARG A 160 -21.24 12.03 0.53
N HIS A 161 -20.84 10.76 0.56
CA HIS A 161 -20.83 9.90 -0.62
C HIS A 161 -22.19 9.21 -0.77
N GLU A 162 -22.70 9.18 -2.00
CA GLU A 162 -23.68 8.17 -2.35
C GLU A 162 -23.02 6.78 -2.27
N PRO A 163 -23.77 5.73 -1.91
CA PRO A 163 -23.19 4.40 -1.71
C PRO A 163 -22.32 3.89 -2.85
N ASN A 164 -22.69 4.22 -4.08
CA ASN A 164 -22.05 3.80 -5.31
C ASN A 164 -21.06 4.83 -5.89
N GLU A 165 -20.64 5.84 -5.11
CA GLU A 165 -19.72 6.88 -5.53
C GLU A 165 -18.49 6.92 -4.64
N ARG A 166 -17.33 7.26 -5.23
CA ARG A 166 -16.10 7.62 -4.51
C ARG A 166 -15.54 8.90 -5.11
N ARG A 167 -15.23 9.86 -4.26
CA ARG A 167 -14.72 11.17 -4.66
C ARG A 167 -13.28 11.33 -4.22
N PHE A 168 -12.45 11.77 -5.15
CA PHE A 168 -11.03 11.98 -4.93
C PHE A 168 -10.64 13.38 -5.36
N VAL A 169 -9.72 13.98 -4.62
CA VAL A 169 -9.02 15.17 -5.07
C VAL A 169 -7.73 14.74 -5.73
N VAL A 170 -7.59 15.05 -7.02
CA VAL A 170 -6.40 14.75 -7.81
C VAL A 170 -5.60 16.02 -8.01
N LYS A 171 -4.39 16.05 -7.47
CA LYS A 171 -3.44 17.13 -7.70
C LYS A 171 -2.51 16.75 -8.85
N SER A 172 -2.48 17.59 -9.89
CA SER A 172 -1.60 17.38 -11.03
C SER A 172 -0.14 17.68 -10.69
N PRO A 173 0.85 17.23 -11.50
CA PRO A 173 2.26 17.58 -11.31
C PRO A 173 2.53 19.10 -11.35
N THR A 174 1.64 19.86 -11.99
CA THR A 174 1.68 21.33 -12.05
C THR A 174 1.05 22.02 -10.84
N GLY A 175 0.52 21.24 -9.88
CA GLY A 175 -0.08 21.74 -8.64
C GLY A 175 -1.57 22.06 -8.74
N THR A 176 -2.21 21.87 -9.90
CA THR A 176 -3.66 22.10 -10.09
C THR A 176 -4.45 20.95 -9.46
N GLU A 177 -5.47 21.28 -8.67
CA GLU A 177 -6.35 20.31 -8.03
C GLU A 177 -7.65 20.13 -8.84
N HIS A 178 -8.09 18.88 -8.91
CA HIS A 178 -9.31 18.48 -9.60
C HIS A 178 -10.08 17.48 -8.75
N GLU A 179 -11.37 17.69 -8.60
CA GLU A 179 -12.24 16.66 -8.05
C GLU A 179 -12.56 15.63 -9.14
N VAL A 180 -12.40 14.35 -8.82
CA VAL A 180 -12.71 13.21 -9.71
C VAL A 180 -13.66 12.27 -8.99
N LEU A 181 -14.73 11.89 -9.70
CA LEU A 181 -15.74 10.97 -9.24
C LEU A 181 -15.51 9.59 -9.86
N VAL A 182 -15.52 8.56 -9.06
CA VAL A 182 -15.52 7.16 -9.51
C VAL A 182 -16.84 6.52 -9.14
N LEU A 183 -17.59 6.07 -10.14
CA LEU A 183 -18.88 5.41 -9.99
C LEU A 183 -18.71 3.90 -9.99
N ILE A 184 -19.45 3.21 -9.12
CA ILE A 184 -19.47 1.76 -9.03
C ILE A 184 -20.75 1.28 -9.70
N ASP A 185 -20.63 0.60 -10.83
CA ASP A 185 -21.78 0.10 -11.56
C ASP A 185 -22.39 -1.13 -10.85
N ALA A 186 -23.70 -1.20 -10.79
CA ALA A 186 -24.43 -2.30 -10.13
C ALA A 186 -24.09 -3.68 -10.74
N GLU A 187 -23.72 -3.73 -12.02
CA GLU A 187 -23.29 -4.94 -12.69
C GLU A 187 -21.96 -5.47 -12.11
N ALA A 188 -21.02 -4.58 -11.82
CA ALA A 188 -19.74 -4.95 -11.17
C ALA A 188 -19.98 -5.52 -9.78
N VAL A 189 -20.86 -4.88 -8.98
CA VAL A 189 -21.24 -5.39 -7.65
C VAL A 189 -21.84 -6.78 -7.78
N GLY A 190 -22.84 -6.96 -8.63
CA GLY A 190 -23.51 -8.25 -8.85
C GLY A 190 -22.56 -9.33 -9.38
N TYR A 191 -21.54 -8.97 -10.18
CA TYR A 191 -20.52 -9.90 -10.64
C TYR A 191 -19.66 -10.40 -9.47
N VAL A 192 -19.10 -9.49 -8.67
CA VAL A 192 -18.26 -9.85 -7.52
C VAL A 192 -19.02 -10.69 -6.51
N GLU A 193 -20.26 -10.32 -6.15
CA GLU A 193 -21.09 -11.07 -5.22
C GLU A 193 -21.38 -12.51 -5.71
N ARG A 194 -21.65 -12.68 -7.01
CA ARG A 194 -21.85 -14.02 -7.61
C ARG A 194 -20.58 -14.87 -7.56
N MET A 195 -19.44 -14.27 -7.88
CA MET A 195 -18.17 -15.02 -7.95
C MET A 195 -17.61 -15.36 -6.58
N THR A 196 -17.77 -14.49 -5.59
CA THR A 196 -17.24 -14.67 -4.24
C THR A 196 -18.24 -15.35 -3.29
N ARG A 197 -19.53 -15.44 -3.68
CA ARG A 197 -20.65 -15.88 -2.83
C ARG A 197 -20.76 -15.06 -1.52
N ARG A 198 -20.34 -13.80 -1.55
CA ARG A 198 -20.40 -12.87 -0.43
C ARG A 198 -21.12 -11.60 -0.83
N ARG A 199 -21.83 -11.02 0.12
CA ARG A 199 -22.45 -9.71 -0.05
C ARG A 199 -21.38 -8.64 0.16
N LEU A 200 -21.12 -7.85 -0.89
CA LEU A 200 -20.18 -6.73 -0.89
C LEU A 200 -20.91 -5.48 -1.43
N PRO A 201 -21.76 -4.87 -0.60
CA PRO A 201 -22.51 -3.70 -1.03
C PRO A 201 -21.57 -2.55 -1.43
N PRO A 202 -22.05 -1.60 -2.24
CA PRO A 202 -21.19 -0.50 -2.75
C PRO A 202 -20.49 0.32 -1.66
N GLU A 203 -21.05 0.39 -0.45
CA GLU A 203 -20.44 1.11 0.69
C GLU A 203 -19.18 0.43 1.23
N ASN A 204 -18.97 -0.83 0.88
CA ASN A 204 -17.82 -1.57 1.38
C ASN A 204 -16.51 -0.96 0.89
N SER A 205 -15.52 -0.88 1.78
CA SER A 205 -14.20 -0.31 1.50
C SER A 205 -13.41 -1.06 0.40
N PHE A 206 -13.78 -2.31 0.10
CA PHE A 206 -13.28 -3.01 -1.09
C PHE A 206 -13.45 -2.14 -2.35
N TRP A 207 -14.58 -1.46 -2.51
CA TRP A 207 -14.85 -0.61 -3.67
C TRP A 207 -14.05 0.69 -3.67
N THR A 208 -13.65 1.19 -2.50
CA THR A 208 -12.71 2.32 -2.40
C THR A 208 -11.36 1.94 -2.98
N GLY A 209 -10.81 0.79 -2.61
CA GLY A 209 -9.56 0.28 -3.19
C GLY A 209 -9.64 0.06 -4.71
N GLN A 210 -10.79 -0.43 -5.22
CA GLN A 210 -11.02 -0.58 -6.65
C GLN A 210 -11.04 0.79 -7.38
N ALA A 211 -11.68 1.78 -6.77
CA ALA A 211 -11.78 3.13 -7.31
C ALA A 211 -10.42 3.84 -7.35
N GLU A 212 -9.65 3.73 -6.29
CA GLU A 212 -8.28 4.26 -6.21
C GLU A 212 -7.38 3.65 -7.29
N ARG A 213 -7.46 2.33 -7.47
CA ARG A 213 -6.69 1.63 -8.48
C ARG A 213 -7.06 2.11 -9.88
N LEU A 214 -8.35 2.09 -10.22
CA LEU A 214 -8.84 2.53 -11.53
C LEU A 214 -8.38 3.95 -11.84
N LEU A 215 -8.50 4.86 -10.87
CA LEU A 215 -8.07 6.25 -11.02
C LEU A 215 -6.56 6.38 -11.21
N SER A 216 -5.79 5.65 -10.40
CA SER A 216 -4.33 5.65 -10.49
C SER A 216 -3.83 5.11 -11.83
N ASP A 217 -4.40 4.00 -12.31
CA ASP A 217 -4.06 3.41 -13.60
C ASP A 217 -4.42 4.34 -14.76
N TYR A 218 -5.56 5.01 -14.67
CA TYR A 218 -5.97 6.01 -15.67
C TYR A 218 -4.97 7.17 -15.72
N LEU A 219 -4.66 7.78 -14.57
CA LEU A 219 -3.72 8.90 -14.49
C LEU A 219 -2.33 8.51 -14.98
N TRP A 220 -1.90 7.29 -14.69
CA TRP A 220 -0.63 6.75 -15.16
C TRP A 220 -0.60 6.58 -16.69
N LYS A 221 -1.62 5.95 -17.27
CA LYS A 221 -1.68 5.65 -18.71
C LYS A 221 -1.90 6.89 -19.56
N GLU A 222 -2.83 7.74 -19.14
CA GLU A 222 -3.26 8.89 -19.93
C GLU A 222 -2.45 10.16 -19.65
N GLY A 223 -1.75 10.24 -18.52
CA GLY A 223 -0.99 11.43 -18.12
C GLY A 223 -1.81 12.70 -17.89
N LYS A 224 -3.12 12.55 -17.70
CA LYS A 224 -4.08 13.64 -17.53
C LYS A 224 -5.30 13.20 -16.73
N VAL A 225 -5.99 14.16 -16.13
CA VAL A 225 -7.26 13.93 -15.44
C VAL A 225 -8.35 13.52 -16.44
N PRO A 226 -9.28 12.61 -16.08
CA PRO A 226 -10.39 12.22 -16.97
C PRO A 226 -11.15 13.44 -17.49
N PRO A 227 -11.47 13.51 -18.81
CA PRO A 227 -12.08 14.68 -19.42
C PRO A 227 -13.41 15.11 -18.77
N ALA A 228 -14.24 14.11 -18.40
CA ALA A 228 -15.51 14.35 -17.70
C ALA A 228 -15.34 14.41 -16.18
N ARG A 229 -14.12 14.23 -15.64
CA ARG A 229 -13.84 14.03 -14.22
C ARG A 229 -14.62 12.88 -13.59
N ILE A 230 -15.01 11.90 -14.40
CA ILE A 230 -15.77 10.73 -13.98
C ILE A 230 -15.12 9.49 -14.57
N LEU A 231 -14.93 8.48 -13.71
CA LEU A 231 -14.59 7.10 -14.11
C LEU A 231 -15.69 6.15 -13.64
N ARG A 232 -15.71 4.92 -14.18
CA ARG A 232 -16.68 3.89 -13.79
C ARG A 232 -16.01 2.56 -13.61
N ILE A 233 -16.31 1.89 -12.50
CA ILE A 233 -15.98 0.49 -12.27
C ILE A 233 -17.10 -0.34 -12.90
N LYS A 234 -16.84 -0.93 -14.05
CA LYS A 234 -17.80 -1.77 -14.80
C LYS A 234 -17.59 -3.25 -14.52
N ASP A 235 -16.36 -3.64 -14.24
CA ASP A 235 -15.92 -5.01 -13.94
C ASP A 235 -14.78 -4.98 -12.94
N VAL A 236 -14.49 -6.13 -12.37
CA VAL A 236 -13.38 -6.36 -11.45
C VAL A 236 -12.58 -7.53 -11.96
N ASP A 237 -11.27 -7.38 -11.97
CA ASP A 237 -10.36 -8.39 -12.47
C ASP A 237 -10.50 -9.72 -11.70
N ARG A 238 -10.39 -10.85 -12.39
CA ARG A 238 -10.52 -12.17 -11.77
C ARG A 238 -9.49 -12.40 -10.66
N ASP A 239 -8.31 -11.83 -10.81
CA ASP A 239 -7.23 -11.94 -9.83
C ASP A 239 -7.53 -11.19 -8.52
N GLU A 240 -8.55 -10.35 -8.48
CA GLU A 240 -8.99 -9.62 -7.30
C GLU A 240 -10.16 -10.25 -6.55
N LEU A 241 -10.83 -11.21 -7.18
CA LEU A 241 -11.93 -11.93 -6.54
C LEU A 241 -11.51 -12.67 -5.26
N PRO A 242 -10.30 -13.25 -5.13
CA PRO A 242 -9.84 -13.82 -3.87
C PRO A 242 -9.74 -12.78 -2.73
N MET A 243 -9.39 -11.54 -3.03
CA MET A 243 -9.39 -10.45 -2.04
C MET A 243 -10.83 -10.12 -1.61
N ALA A 244 -11.73 -9.94 -2.57
CA ALA A 244 -13.14 -9.72 -2.28
C ALA A 244 -13.73 -10.85 -1.43
N ALA A 245 -13.33 -12.10 -1.67
CA ALA A 245 -13.79 -13.26 -0.90
C ALA A 245 -13.28 -13.29 0.56
N ARG A 246 -12.14 -12.67 0.85
CA ARG A 246 -11.56 -12.57 2.22
C ARG A 246 -12.06 -11.34 2.97
N TRP A 247 -12.72 -10.41 2.31
CA TRP A 247 -13.18 -9.16 2.92
C TRP A 247 -14.23 -9.45 3.99
N GLN A 248 -13.93 -9.12 5.24
CA GLN A 248 -14.88 -9.24 6.34
C GLN A 248 -15.68 -7.95 6.42
N SER A 249 -17.01 -8.07 6.38
CA SER A 249 -17.91 -6.97 6.75
C SER A 249 -17.78 -6.79 8.26
N ASN A 250 -17.20 -5.68 8.70
CA ASN A 250 -17.36 -5.22 10.08
C ASN A 250 -18.75 -4.66 10.27
#